data_e7ae5c6029f0356475c3e69ba8c4a9e3
#
_entry.id   e7ae5c6029f0356475c3e69ba8c4a9e3
#
_cell.length_a   1.000
_cell.length_b   1.000
_cell.length_c   1.000
_cell.angle_alpha   90.00
_cell.angle_beta   90.00
_cell.angle_gamma   90.00
#
_symmetry.space_group_name_H-M   'P 1'
#
loop_
_entity.id
_entity.type
_entity.pdbx_description
1 polymer ?
#
loop_
_entity_poly.entity_id
_entity_poly.type
_entity_poly.pdbx_seq_one_letter_code
_entity_poly.pdbx_strand_id
1 'polypeptide(L)' 'MEIIKSIKLRQLRKERRLIQANKKAWIKLHAEDNLDASISRTFLAYQNAINKINQSIRRLKEND' A
#
# COMPACT_ATOMS: atom_id res chain seq x y z
N MET A 1 8.59 -10.51 -20.75
CA MET A 1 7.41 -10.49 -21.60
C MET A 1 6.41 -9.47 -21.09
N GLU A 2 6.00 -8.59 -21.99
CA GLU A 2 5.21 -7.42 -21.64
C GLU A 2 3.84 -7.74 -21.07
N ILE A 3 3.20 -8.82 -21.52
CA ILE A 3 1.86 -9.20 -21.05
C ILE A 3 1.88 -9.58 -19.57
N ILE A 4 2.83 -10.39 -19.15
CA ILE A 4 2.97 -10.83 -17.76
C ILE A 4 3.29 -9.62 -16.87
N LYS A 5 4.16 -8.74 -17.35
CA LYS A 5 4.54 -7.52 -16.65
C LYS A 5 3.34 -6.59 -16.46
N SER A 6 2.53 -6.41 -17.50
CA SER A 6 1.32 -5.60 -17.43
C SER A 6 0.33 -6.15 -16.41
N ILE A 7 0.16 -7.47 -16.37
CA ILE A 7 -0.73 -8.12 -15.42
C ILE A 7 -0.23 -7.89 -13.99
N LYS A 8 1.07 -8.06 -13.76
CA LYS A 8 1.66 -7.83 -12.44
C LYS A 8 1.51 -6.37 -12.00
N LEU A 9 1.75 -5.42 -12.89
CA LEU A 9 1.57 -4.01 -12.58
C LEU A 9 0.13 -3.69 -12.21
N ARG A 10 -0.82 -4.25 -12.96
CA ARG A 10 -2.24 -4.06 -12.69
C ARG A 10 -2.62 -4.60 -11.32
N GLN A 11 -2.14 -5.79 -10.99
CA GLN A 11 -2.39 -6.42 -9.70
C GLN A 11 -1.79 -5.59 -8.55
N LEU A 12 -0.55 -5.13 -8.70
CA LEU A 12 0.12 -4.33 -7.69
C LEU A 12 -0.60 -2.99 -7.46
N ARG A 13 -1.04 -2.35 -8.54
CA ARG A 13 -1.80 -1.10 -8.44
C ARG A 13 -3.13 -1.32 -7.74
N LYS A 14 -3.79 -2.45 -8.03
CA LYS A 14 -5.04 -2.81 -7.38
C LYS A 14 -4.84 -3.05 -5.88
N GLU A 15 -3.81 -3.79 -5.51
CA GLU A 15 -3.46 -4.03 -4.11
C GLU A 15 -3.16 -2.72 -3.39
N ARG A 16 -2.37 -1.85 -4.02
CA ARG A 16 -2.05 -0.55 -3.45
C ARG A 16 -3.30 0.26 -3.19
N ARG A 17 -4.22 0.27 -4.16
CA ARG A 17 -5.49 1.00 -4.03
C ARG A 17 -6.31 0.48 -2.87
N LEU A 18 -6.39 -0.85 -2.71
CA LEU A 18 -7.13 -1.47 -1.62
C LEU A 18 -6.50 -1.14 -0.26
N ILE A 19 -5.19 -1.21 -0.16
CA ILE A 19 -4.49 -0.88 1.08
C ILE A 19 -4.64 0.60 1.42
N GLN A 20 -4.54 1.48 0.43
CA GLN A 20 -4.75 2.92 0.63
C GLN A 20 -6.18 3.22 1.08
N ALA A 21 -7.16 2.54 0.50
CA ALA A 21 -8.55 2.71 0.90
C ALA A 21 -8.78 2.25 2.33
N ASN A 22 -8.21 1.09 2.70
CA ASN A 22 -8.28 0.57 4.06
C ASN A 22 -7.59 1.50 5.05
N LYS A 23 -6.42 2.00 4.69
CA LYS A 23 -5.69 2.95 5.53
C LYS A 23 -6.51 4.21 5.78
N LYS A 24 -7.12 4.75 4.72
CA LYS A 24 -7.95 5.96 4.81
C LYS A 24 -9.16 5.73 5.70
N ALA A 25 -9.84 4.59 5.54
CA ALA A 25 -10.98 4.23 6.36
C ALA A 25 -10.58 4.06 7.82
N TRP A 26 -9.43 3.41 8.06
CA TRP A 26 -8.90 3.20 9.41
C TRP A 26 -8.56 4.54 10.08
N ILE A 27 -7.88 5.45 9.38
CA ILE A 27 -7.57 6.78 9.89
C ILE A 27 -8.83 7.53 10.27
N LYS A 28 -9.85 7.48 9.40
CA LYS A 28 -11.13 8.14 9.65
C LYS A 28 -11.83 7.57 10.88
N LEU A 29 -11.77 6.24 11.05
CA LEU A 29 -12.38 5.56 12.19
C LEU A 29 -11.71 5.95 13.51
N HIS A 30 -10.41 6.17 13.49
CA HIS A 30 -9.62 6.47 14.70
C HIS A 30 -9.20 7.93 14.81
N ALA A 31 -9.84 8.81 14.04
CA ALA A 31 -9.44 10.24 14.01
C ALA A 31 -9.59 10.93 15.36
N GLU A 32 -10.54 10.49 16.17
CA GLU A 32 -10.82 11.08 17.48
C GLU A 32 -10.12 10.35 18.62
N ASP A 33 -9.49 9.21 18.35
CA ASP A 33 -8.80 8.44 19.37
C ASP A 33 -7.46 9.08 19.71
N ASN A 34 -7.05 8.96 20.97
CA ASN A 34 -5.70 9.33 21.34
C ASN A 34 -4.71 8.38 20.68
N LEU A 35 -3.66 8.95 20.09
CA LEU A 35 -2.62 8.15 19.45
C LEU A 35 -1.83 7.38 20.50
N ASP A 36 -2.05 6.09 20.57
CA ASP A 36 -1.24 5.20 21.41
C ASP A 36 -0.29 4.39 20.51
N ALA A 37 0.54 3.56 21.14
CA ALA A 37 1.53 2.76 20.42
C ALA A 37 0.88 1.78 19.44
N SER A 38 -0.30 1.25 19.79
CA SER A 38 -1.02 0.31 18.94
C SER A 38 -1.48 0.98 17.63
N ILE A 39 -2.05 2.18 17.73
CA ILE A 39 -2.50 2.95 16.59
C ILE A 39 -1.32 3.32 15.70
N SER A 40 -0.21 3.75 16.29
CA SER A 40 1.01 4.08 15.54
C SER A 40 1.58 2.88 14.80
N ARG A 41 1.58 1.71 15.41
CA ARG A 41 2.05 0.47 14.77
C ARG A 41 1.19 0.11 13.57
N THR A 42 -0.12 0.23 13.69
CA THR A 42 -1.04 -0.07 12.58
C THR A 42 -0.83 0.91 11.43
N PHE A 43 -0.66 2.18 11.72
CA PHE A 43 -0.36 3.19 10.71
C PHE A 43 0.94 2.84 9.97
N LEU A 44 2.00 2.50 10.70
CA LEU A 44 3.27 2.12 10.10
C LEU A 44 3.15 0.85 9.27
N ALA A 45 2.34 -0.11 9.69
CA ALA A 45 2.12 -1.34 8.93
C ALA A 45 1.50 -1.05 7.57
N TYR A 46 0.47 -0.19 7.51
CA TYR A 46 -0.13 0.23 6.25
C TYR A 46 0.89 0.96 5.37
N GLN A 47 1.65 1.88 5.96
CA GLN A 47 2.64 2.66 5.21
C GLN A 47 3.74 1.75 4.65
N ASN A 48 4.22 0.79 5.44
CA ASN A 48 5.23 -0.16 4.98
C ASN A 48 4.70 -1.04 3.85
N ALA A 49 3.46 -1.48 3.92
CA ALA A 49 2.85 -2.29 2.86
C ALA A 49 2.78 -1.49 1.56
N ILE A 50 2.35 -0.23 1.62
CA ILE A 50 2.30 0.65 0.46
C ILE A 50 3.70 0.86 -0.12
N ASN A 51 4.69 1.10 0.73
CA ASN A 51 6.07 1.31 0.30
C ASN A 51 6.64 0.07 -0.41
N LYS A 52 6.36 -1.13 0.09
CA LYS A 52 6.79 -2.37 -0.56
C LYS A 52 6.17 -2.53 -1.95
N ILE A 53 4.89 -2.22 -2.07
CA ILE A 53 4.21 -2.29 -3.36
C ILE A 53 4.81 -1.27 -4.32
N ASN A 54 5.08 -0.05 -3.87
CA ASN A 54 5.70 0.98 -4.69
C ASN A 54 7.09 0.56 -5.17
N GLN A 55 7.88 -0.09 -4.31
CA GLN A 55 9.19 -0.64 -4.69
C GLN A 55 9.04 -1.72 -5.76
N SER A 56 8.06 -2.60 -5.60
CA SER A 56 7.82 -3.66 -6.58
C SER A 56 7.41 -3.08 -7.94
N ILE A 57 6.57 -2.06 -7.94
CA ILE A 57 6.17 -1.37 -9.17
C ILE A 57 7.39 -0.73 -9.84
N ARG A 58 8.23 -0.06 -9.05
CA ARG A 58 9.45 0.57 -9.56
C ARG A 58 10.39 -0.45 -10.20
N ARG A 59 10.60 -1.59 -9.53
CA ARG A 59 11.47 -2.65 -10.06
C ARG A 59 10.95 -3.20 -11.37
N LEU A 60 9.64 -3.39 -11.48
CA LEU A 60 9.05 -3.86 -12.74
C LEU A 60 9.27 -2.86 -13.87
N LYS A 61 9.19 -1.56 -13.58
CA LYS A 61 9.43 -0.52 -14.59
C LYS A 61 10.89 -0.42 -14.98
N GLU A 62 11.80 -0.62 -14.02
CA GLU A 62 13.25 -0.49 -14.26
C GLU A 62 13.83 -1.66 -15.06
N ASN A 63 13.15 -2.79 -15.06
CA ASN A 63 13.60 -3.99 -15.76
C ASN A 63 13.17 -4.05 -17.23
N ASP A 64 12.77 -2.93 -17.77
CA ASP A 64 12.43 -2.85 -19.21
C ASP A 64 13.67 -2.72 -20.08
#